data_97b350326417d634106aa1f4748e8f9f
#
_entry.id   97b350326417d634106aa1f4748e8f9f
#
_cell.length_a   1.000
_cell.length_b   1.000
_cell.length_c   1.000
_cell.angle_alpha   90.00
_cell.angle_beta   90.00
_cell.angle_gamma   90.00
#
_symmetry.space_group_name_H-M   'P 1'
#
loop_
_entity.id
_entity.type
_entity.pdbx_description
1 polymer ?
#
loop_
_entity_poly.entity_id
_entity_poly.type
_entity_poly.pdbx_seq_one_letter_code
_entity_poly.pdbx_strand_id
1 'polypeptide(L)'
;VTENANPVIRSEPESDAAAESLERLDRVLDAAGELLVRWGYRRVTIEDVADRAGIGKGTVYLHFPTKEALFLTVLLRGYRSVVGGIVERMRADPLEVLPGRMTRSLFVALLADPVARPIYFGDTELLGRLAKEATNTLGPLRERGQELNRSHFQLLRDAGLLRTDRTLAEQHYLLQAVGAGFWFLEGFELPSAPADPAARAELQEYALVAALEPADRPEPTVELAEVVARLYESLIDVIDEEWRRRVR
;
A
#
# COMPACT_ATOMS: atom_id res chain seq x y z
N VAL A 1 18.25 31.11 54.40
CA VAL A 1 17.07 31.17 53.52
C VAL A 1 17.59 31.14 52.10
N THR A 2 17.68 29.97 51.51
CA THR A 2 18.09 29.73 50.12
C THR A 2 16.84 29.45 49.32
N GLU A 3 16.50 30.37 48.45
CA GLU A 3 15.37 30.32 47.50
C GLU A 3 15.72 29.39 46.34
N ASN A 4 15.00 28.29 46.28
CA ASN A 4 15.17 27.27 45.25
C ASN A 4 14.40 27.71 43.99
N ALA A 5 15.10 28.27 43.01
CA ALA A 5 14.55 28.58 41.71
C ALA A 5 14.35 27.30 40.93
N ASN A 6 13.05 26.91 40.74
CA ASN A 6 12.62 25.84 39.90
C ASN A 6 12.87 26.21 38.40
N PRO A 7 13.58 25.43 37.60
CA PRO A 7 13.74 25.72 36.19
C PRO A 7 12.42 25.47 35.46
N VAL A 8 11.82 26.54 34.97
CA VAL A 8 10.71 26.48 34.01
C VAL A 8 11.24 25.77 32.75
N ILE A 9 10.81 24.54 32.55
CA ILE A 9 11.00 23.80 31.30
C ILE A 9 10.23 24.56 30.21
N ARG A 10 10.96 25.31 29.40
CA ARG A 10 10.44 25.90 28.16
C ARG A 10 10.30 24.75 27.17
N SER A 11 9.08 24.24 26.97
CA SER A 11 8.71 23.38 25.87
C SER A 11 8.79 24.19 24.56
N GLU A 12 9.65 23.93 23.83
CA GLU A 12 10.16 23.74 22.49
C GLU A 12 9.30 24.36 21.36
N PRO A 13 9.66 25.56 20.86
CA PRO A 13 9.08 26.12 19.62
C PRO A 13 9.46 25.30 18.35
N GLU A 14 10.49 24.44 18.42
CA GLU A 14 10.90 23.57 17.29
C GLU A 14 9.95 22.40 17.07
N SER A 15 9.32 21.87 18.12
CA SER A 15 8.34 20.79 18.05
C SER A 15 7.05 21.25 17.36
N ASP A 16 6.57 22.46 17.70
CA ASP A 16 5.33 22.98 17.13
C ASP A 16 5.49 23.36 15.65
N ALA A 17 6.64 23.92 15.26
CA ALA A 17 6.94 24.23 13.86
C ALA A 17 7.10 22.99 12.99
N ALA A 18 7.69 21.91 13.54
CA ALA A 18 7.79 20.63 12.85
C ALA A 18 6.41 19.95 12.67
N ALA A 19 5.57 19.99 13.72
CA ALA A 19 4.21 19.45 13.65
C ALA A 19 3.36 20.20 12.61
N GLU A 20 3.43 21.54 12.60
CA GLU A 20 2.71 22.37 11.61
C GLU A 20 3.21 22.14 10.18
N SER A 21 4.51 21.84 10.01
CA SER A 21 5.07 21.48 8.70
C SER A 21 4.55 20.14 8.21
N LEU A 22 4.43 19.12 9.09
CA LEU A 22 3.86 17.81 8.78
C LEU A 22 2.37 17.92 8.42
N GLU A 23 1.59 18.67 9.18
CA GLU A 23 0.18 18.90 8.87
C GLU A 23 -0.02 19.59 7.51
N ARG A 24 0.84 20.55 7.16
CA ARG A 24 0.82 21.17 5.83
C ARG A 24 1.13 20.18 4.73
N LEU A 25 2.12 19.32 4.95
CA LEU A 25 2.50 18.28 4.02
C LEU A 25 1.33 17.31 3.77
N ASP A 26 0.68 16.86 4.85
CA ASP A 26 -0.47 15.96 4.75
C ASP A 26 -1.61 16.59 3.96
N ARG A 27 -1.94 17.87 4.20
CA ARG A 27 -2.94 18.59 3.40
C ARG A 27 -2.59 18.65 1.91
N VAL A 28 -1.32 18.83 1.56
CA VAL A 28 -0.86 18.81 0.16
C VAL A 28 -1.06 17.44 -0.48
N LEU A 29 -0.70 16.39 0.23
CA LEU A 29 -0.82 15.02 -0.26
C LEU A 29 -2.28 14.58 -0.37
N ASP A 30 -3.13 15.00 0.56
CA ASP A 30 -4.58 14.75 0.51
C ASP A 30 -5.21 15.45 -0.70
N ALA A 31 -4.90 16.73 -0.88
CA ALA A 31 -5.37 17.50 -2.02
C ALA A 31 -4.90 16.89 -3.35
N ALA A 32 -3.63 16.48 -3.43
CA ALA A 32 -3.07 15.85 -4.63
C ALA A 32 -3.73 14.49 -4.92
N GLY A 33 -3.97 13.66 -3.90
CA GLY A 33 -4.66 12.38 -4.02
C GLY A 33 -6.10 12.55 -4.50
N GLU A 34 -6.86 13.47 -3.90
CA GLU A 34 -8.23 13.77 -4.30
C GLU A 34 -8.31 14.23 -5.77
N LEU A 35 -7.43 15.15 -6.17
CA LEU A 35 -7.40 15.67 -7.53
C LEU A 35 -6.94 14.61 -8.53
N LEU A 36 -6.00 13.75 -8.15
CA LEU A 36 -5.54 12.62 -8.98
C LEU A 36 -6.71 11.70 -9.33
N VAL A 37 -7.51 11.31 -8.34
CA VAL A 37 -8.68 10.44 -8.53
C VAL A 37 -9.74 11.11 -9.37
N ARG A 38 -10.01 12.40 -9.13
CA ARG A 38 -11.10 13.14 -9.76
C ARG A 38 -10.81 13.55 -11.21
N TRP A 39 -9.57 13.97 -11.51
CA TRP A 39 -9.21 14.57 -12.80
C TRP A 39 -8.16 13.79 -13.57
N GLY A 40 -7.49 12.84 -12.94
CA GLY A 40 -6.37 12.10 -13.49
C GLY A 40 -5.08 12.93 -13.53
N TYR A 41 -3.94 12.22 -13.58
CA TYR A 41 -2.61 12.83 -13.50
C TYR A 41 -2.36 13.93 -14.54
N ARG A 42 -2.86 13.76 -15.77
CA ARG A 42 -2.59 14.73 -16.87
C ARG A 42 -3.13 16.11 -16.57
N ARG A 43 -4.34 16.17 -16.04
CA ARG A 43 -5.09 17.41 -15.89
C ARG A 43 -4.68 18.20 -14.65
N VAL A 44 -4.29 17.53 -13.58
CA VAL A 44 -3.91 18.18 -12.33
C VAL A 44 -2.60 18.95 -12.49
N THR A 45 -2.55 20.18 -11.97
CA THR A 45 -1.34 21.00 -11.88
C THR A 45 -0.92 21.21 -10.42
N ILE A 46 0.33 21.64 -10.19
CA ILE A 46 0.80 22.02 -8.84
C ILE A 46 -0.01 23.19 -8.29
N GLU A 47 -0.50 24.07 -9.14
CA GLU A 47 -1.34 25.22 -8.76
C GLU A 47 -2.70 24.74 -8.23
N ASP A 48 -3.37 23.81 -8.93
CA ASP A 48 -4.62 23.21 -8.46
C ASP A 48 -4.43 22.54 -7.08
N VAL A 49 -3.30 21.85 -6.86
CA VAL A 49 -3.00 21.23 -5.56
C VAL A 49 -2.76 22.29 -4.48
N ALA A 50 -2.01 23.34 -4.75
CA ALA A 50 -1.75 24.43 -3.83
C ALA A 50 -3.03 25.13 -3.41
N ASP A 51 -3.89 25.47 -4.39
CA ASP A 51 -5.19 26.10 -4.16
C ASP A 51 -6.10 25.19 -3.31
N ARG A 52 -6.16 23.91 -3.63
CA ARG A 52 -6.96 22.92 -2.89
C ARG A 52 -6.46 22.68 -1.46
N ALA A 53 -5.14 22.72 -1.25
CA ALA A 53 -4.51 22.57 0.06
C ALA A 53 -4.53 23.87 0.91
N GLY A 54 -4.90 25.01 0.31
CA GLY A 54 -4.93 26.32 0.97
C GLY A 54 -3.53 26.87 1.28
N ILE A 55 -2.54 26.61 0.41
CA ILE A 55 -1.16 27.10 0.57
C ILE A 55 -0.62 27.71 -0.72
N GLY A 56 0.48 28.44 -0.61
CA GLY A 56 1.16 29.01 -1.77
C GLY A 56 1.85 27.95 -2.63
N LYS A 57 1.79 28.10 -3.98
CA LYS A 57 2.49 27.24 -4.95
C LYS A 57 3.99 27.10 -4.65
N GLY A 58 4.64 28.18 -4.19
CA GLY A 58 6.04 28.16 -3.76
C GLY A 58 6.29 27.20 -2.59
N THR A 59 5.36 27.07 -1.66
CA THR A 59 5.43 26.17 -0.52
C THR A 59 5.37 24.71 -0.97
N VAL A 60 4.54 24.39 -1.97
CA VAL A 60 4.51 23.03 -2.56
C VAL A 60 5.86 22.68 -3.17
N TYR A 61 6.47 23.61 -3.91
CA TYR A 61 7.79 23.38 -4.54
C TYR A 61 8.95 23.26 -3.52
N LEU A 62 8.80 23.80 -2.31
CA LEU A 62 9.79 23.57 -1.25
C LEU A 62 9.86 22.09 -0.83
N HIS A 63 8.71 21.41 -0.81
CA HIS A 63 8.62 20.00 -0.43
C HIS A 63 8.79 19.07 -1.65
N PHE A 64 8.24 19.42 -2.80
CA PHE A 64 8.22 18.59 -4.00
C PHE A 64 8.74 19.37 -5.20
N PRO A 65 9.99 19.11 -5.64
CA PRO A 65 10.62 19.87 -6.73
C PRO A 65 9.91 19.69 -8.08
N THR A 66 9.17 18.59 -8.25
CA THR A 66 8.44 18.28 -9.48
C THR A 66 7.04 17.73 -9.18
N LYS A 67 6.17 17.80 -10.16
CA LYS A 67 4.84 17.18 -10.10
C LYS A 67 4.95 15.67 -9.94
N GLU A 68 5.90 15.06 -10.61
CA GLU A 68 6.22 13.64 -10.56
C GLU A 68 6.60 13.21 -9.12
N ALA A 69 7.45 14.00 -8.46
CA ALA A 69 7.87 13.74 -7.07
C ALA A 69 6.68 13.79 -6.12
N LEU A 70 5.79 14.79 -6.26
CA LEU A 70 4.57 14.89 -5.46
C LEU A 70 3.68 13.67 -5.64
N PHE A 71 3.33 13.31 -6.89
CA PHE A 71 2.39 12.21 -7.12
C PHE A 71 2.98 10.84 -6.77
N LEU A 72 4.28 10.64 -6.95
CA LEU A 72 4.94 9.43 -6.49
C LEU A 72 4.89 9.31 -4.96
N THR A 73 5.01 10.43 -4.23
CA THR A 73 4.86 10.45 -2.77
C THR A 73 3.42 10.14 -2.35
N VAL A 74 2.42 10.66 -3.06
CA VAL A 74 1.00 10.30 -2.85
C VAL A 74 0.77 8.80 -3.02
N LEU A 75 1.33 8.21 -4.09
CA LEU A 75 1.22 6.77 -4.34
C LEU A 75 1.92 5.93 -3.25
N LEU A 76 3.11 6.35 -2.81
CA LEU A 76 3.84 5.67 -1.71
C LEU A 76 3.05 5.70 -0.40
N ARG A 77 2.38 6.83 -0.08
CA ARG A 77 1.51 6.94 1.10
C ARG A 77 0.34 5.95 1.02
N GLY A 78 -0.32 5.87 -0.13
CA GLY A 78 -1.39 4.89 -0.35
C GLY A 78 -0.89 3.45 -0.22
N TYR A 79 0.27 3.15 -0.81
CA TYR A 79 0.89 1.82 -0.71
C TYR A 79 1.22 1.44 0.73
N ARG A 80 1.81 2.37 1.49
CA ARG A 80 2.08 2.20 2.92
C ARG A 80 0.80 1.88 3.71
N SER A 81 -0.28 2.62 3.46
CA SER A 81 -1.57 2.40 4.12
C SER A 81 -2.12 1.00 3.86
N VAL A 82 -2.06 0.54 2.61
CA VAL A 82 -2.53 -0.80 2.24
C VAL A 82 -1.70 -1.89 2.89
N VAL A 83 -0.35 -1.77 2.88
CA VAL A 83 0.54 -2.75 3.54
C VAL A 83 0.32 -2.76 5.05
N GLY A 84 0.16 -1.58 5.67
CA GLY A 84 -0.19 -1.46 7.10
C GLY A 84 -1.49 -2.16 7.44
N GLY A 85 -2.53 -1.96 6.63
CA GLY A 85 -3.80 -2.65 6.80
C GLY A 85 -3.71 -4.18 6.62
N ILE A 86 -2.80 -4.69 5.79
CA ILE A 86 -2.51 -6.13 5.69
C ILE A 86 -1.93 -6.64 7.03
N VAL A 87 -0.92 -5.94 7.56
CA VAL A 87 -0.27 -6.29 8.84
C VAL A 87 -1.28 -6.33 9.99
N GLU A 88 -2.10 -5.28 10.10
CA GLU A 88 -3.13 -5.18 11.15
C GLU A 88 -4.13 -6.34 11.06
N ARG A 89 -4.59 -6.69 9.86
CA ARG A 89 -5.52 -7.81 9.67
C ARG A 89 -4.89 -9.15 10.02
N MET A 90 -3.65 -9.42 9.62
CA MET A 90 -2.93 -10.66 9.97
C MET A 90 -2.78 -10.83 11.49
N ARG A 91 -2.59 -9.73 12.24
CA ARG A 91 -2.53 -9.75 13.69
C ARG A 91 -3.90 -9.94 14.35
N ALA A 92 -4.95 -9.42 13.73
CA ALA A 92 -6.31 -9.56 14.23
C ALA A 92 -6.91 -10.96 13.94
N ASP A 93 -6.60 -11.54 12.80
CA ASP A 93 -7.08 -12.85 12.34
C ASP A 93 -5.95 -13.61 11.63
N PRO A 94 -5.41 -14.70 12.23
CA PRO A 94 -4.38 -15.51 11.61
C PRO A 94 -4.75 -16.07 10.23
N LEU A 95 -6.01 -16.22 9.89
CA LEU A 95 -6.46 -16.65 8.57
C LEU A 95 -6.07 -15.67 7.46
N GLU A 96 -5.82 -14.40 7.78
CA GLU A 96 -5.39 -13.37 6.81
C GLU A 96 -3.98 -13.62 6.22
N VAL A 97 -3.21 -14.57 6.75
CA VAL A 97 -1.96 -15.00 6.11
C VAL A 97 -2.21 -15.87 4.88
N LEU A 98 -3.37 -16.49 4.76
CA LEU A 98 -3.70 -17.35 3.63
C LEU A 98 -3.90 -16.52 2.35
N PRO A 99 -3.32 -16.95 1.20
CA PRO A 99 -3.35 -16.16 -0.03
C PRO A 99 -4.76 -15.80 -0.51
N GLY A 100 -5.72 -16.73 -0.40
CA GLY A 100 -7.12 -16.48 -0.75
C GLY A 100 -7.73 -15.38 0.11
N ARG A 101 -7.60 -15.52 1.43
CA ARG A 101 -8.15 -14.57 2.41
C ARG A 101 -7.52 -13.18 2.30
N MET A 102 -6.19 -13.14 2.29
CA MET A 102 -5.43 -11.88 2.12
C MET A 102 -5.82 -11.15 0.83
N THR A 103 -5.93 -11.87 -0.28
CA THR A 103 -6.27 -11.27 -1.58
C THR A 103 -7.69 -10.74 -1.61
N ARG A 104 -8.65 -11.44 -0.97
CA ARG A 104 -10.01 -10.93 -0.77
C ARG A 104 -10.01 -9.60 -0.01
N SER A 105 -9.34 -9.57 1.14
CA SER A 105 -9.26 -8.37 1.97
C SER A 105 -8.56 -7.21 1.25
N LEU A 106 -7.50 -7.51 0.50
CA LEU A 106 -6.80 -6.55 -0.35
C LEU A 106 -7.70 -6.01 -1.46
N PHE A 107 -8.46 -6.87 -2.13
CA PHE A 107 -9.39 -6.47 -3.19
C PHE A 107 -10.40 -5.44 -2.67
N VAL A 108 -11.04 -5.72 -1.54
CA VAL A 108 -12.00 -4.79 -0.92
C VAL A 108 -11.33 -3.47 -0.50
N ALA A 109 -10.15 -3.54 0.12
CA ALA A 109 -9.40 -2.36 0.55
C ALA A 109 -9.02 -1.46 -0.63
N LEU A 110 -8.57 -2.03 -1.75
CA LEU A 110 -8.19 -1.27 -2.94
C LEU A 110 -9.38 -0.68 -3.69
N LEU A 111 -10.55 -1.32 -3.64
CA LEU A 111 -11.77 -0.72 -4.17
C LEU A 111 -12.17 0.53 -3.39
N ALA A 112 -11.91 0.54 -2.08
CA ALA A 112 -12.17 1.68 -1.21
C ALA A 112 -11.09 2.78 -1.33
N ASP A 113 -9.88 2.46 -1.80
CA ASP A 113 -8.77 3.42 -1.98
C ASP A 113 -8.30 3.49 -3.44
N PRO A 114 -8.92 4.37 -4.26
CA PRO A 114 -8.56 4.52 -5.66
C PRO A 114 -7.17 5.13 -5.88
N VAL A 115 -6.53 5.71 -4.86
CA VAL A 115 -5.18 6.28 -4.95
C VAL A 115 -4.13 5.17 -4.92
N ALA A 116 -4.34 4.11 -4.13
CA ALA A 116 -3.41 2.99 -4.03
C ALA A 116 -3.47 2.05 -5.25
N ARG A 117 -4.61 1.97 -5.95
CA ARG A 117 -4.85 1.05 -7.08
C ARG A 117 -3.75 1.05 -8.15
N PRO A 118 -3.25 2.19 -8.67
CA PRO A 118 -2.26 2.21 -9.74
C PRO A 118 -0.95 1.48 -9.42
N ILE A 119 -0.53 1.47 -8.16
CA ILE A 119 0.69 0.76 -7.74
C ILE A 119 0.48 -0.75 -7.80
N TYR A 120 -0.66 -1.22 -7.31
CA TYR A 120 -0.96 -2.66 -7.24
C TYR A 120 -1.25 -3.28 -8.60
N PHE A 121 -1.88 -2.55 -9.51
CA PHE A 121 -2.34 -3.07 -10.81
C PHE A 121 -1.56 -2.52 -12.00
N GLY A 122 -0.53 -1.74 -11.73
CA GLY A 122 0.38 -1.28 -12.77
C GLY A 122 -0.31 -0.40 -13.80
N ASP A 123 -0.98 0.68 -13.36
CA ASP A 123 -1.45 1.71 -14.30
C ASP A 123 -0.28 2.18 -15.16
N THR A 124 -0.18 1.57 -16.35
CA THR A 124 0.94 1.78 -17.28
C THR A 124 1.00 3.22 -17.77
N GLU A 125 -0.12 3.94 -17.80
CA GLU A 125 -0.13 5.35 -18.21
C GLU A 125 0.43 6.24 -17.09
N LEU A 126 -0.07 6.09 -15.87
CA LEU A 126 0.40 6.86 -14.72
C LEU A 126 1.85 6.52 -14.38
N LEU A 127 2.16 5.24 -14.24
CA LEU A 127 3.52 4.77 -13.93
C LEU A 127 4.51 5.07 -15.06
N GLY A 128 4.08 5.01 -16.33
CA GLY A 128 4.91 5.40 -17.47
C GLY A 128 5.26 6.88 -17.48
N ARG A 129 4.35 7.76 -17.04
CA ARG A 129 4.61 9.19 -16.88
C ARG A 129 5.52 9.52 -15.72
N LEU A 130 5.42 8.74 -14.66
CA LEU A 130 6.30 8.81 -13.50
C LEU A 130 7.59 8.01 -13.69
N ALA A 131 7.80 7.37 -14.86
CA ALA A 131 8.79 6.31 -15.09
C ALA A 131 10.21 6.70 -14.65
N LYS A 132 10.63 7.95 -14.92
CA LYS A 132 11.97 8.40 -14.54
C LYS A 132 12.15 8.46 -13.02
N GLU A 133 11.18 8.99 -12.29
CA GLU A 133 11.18 9.05 -10.83
C GLU A 133 10.85 7.67 -10.24
N ALA A 134 9.94 6.94 -10.88
CA ALA A 134 9.45 5.65 -10.43
C ALA A 134 10.50 4.53 -10.56
N THR A 135 11.34 4.52 -11.60
CA THR A 135 12.33 3.44 -11.81
C THR A 135 13.26 3.30 -10.61
N ASN A 136 13.75 4.42 -10.08
CA ASN A 136 14.68 4.42 -8.95
C ASN A 136 14.00 4.08 -7.62
N THR A 137 12.70 4.32 -7.50
CA THR A 137 11.93 4.11 -6.26
C THR A 137 11.17 2.80 -6.26
N LEU A 138 10.43 2.52 -7.33
CA LEU A 138 9.56 1.35 -7.40
C LEU A 138 10.32 0.07 -7.74
N GLY A 139 11.51 0.17 -8.36
CA GLY A 139 12.37 -0.99 -8.63
C GLY A 139 12.72 -1.74 -7.36
N PRO A 140 13.41 -1.11 -6.40
CA PRO A 140 13.75 -1.72 -5.11
C PRO A 140 12.54 -2.20 -4.31
N LEU A 141 11.45 -1.42 -4.30
CA LEU A 141 10.21 -1.82 -3.63
C LEU A 141 9.59 -3.07 -4.26
N ARG A 142 9.60 -3.17 -5.60
CA ARG A 142 9.11 -4.36 -6.30
C ARG A 142 9.97 -5.59 -6.03
N GLU A 143 11.30 -5.44 -6.05
CA GLU A 143 12.23 -6.53 -5.72
C GLU A 143 12.00 -7.01 -4.29
N ARG A 144 11.89 -6.09 -3.34
CA ARG A 144 11.61 -6.41 -1.94
C ARG A 144 10.24 -7.08 -1.77
N GLY A 145 9.22 -6.60 -2.46
CA GLY A 145 7.88 -7.22 -2.47
C GLY A 145 7.89 -8.64 -3.04
N GLN A 146 8.68 -8.91 -4.09
CA GLN A 146 8.84 -10.25 -4.66
C GLN A 146 9.55 -11.21 -3.69
N GLU A 147 10.60 -10.74 -3.01
CA GLU A 147 11.32 -11.52 -2.00
C GLU A 147 10.40 -11.84 -0.80
N LEU A 148 9.66 -10.84 -0.33
CA LEU A 148 8.67 -10.97 0.74
C LEU A 148 7.62 -12.03 0.38
N ASN A 149 7.02 -11.94 -0.80
CA ASN A 149 6.02 -12.90 -1.26
C ASN A 149 6.59 -14.32 -1.32
N ARG A 150 7.85 -14.48 -1.78
CA ARG A 150 8.52 -15.79 -1.81
C ARG A 150 8.69 -16.34 -0.40
N SER A 151 9.17 -15.52 0.53
CA SER A 151 9.36 -15.92 1.94
C SER A 151 8.03 -16.26 2.62
N HIS A 152 6.99 -15.47 2.38
CA HIS A 152 5.64 -15.72 2.87
C HIS A 152 5.12 -17.09 2.39
N PHE A 153 5.15 -17.36 1.09
CA PHE A 153 4.69 -18.65 0.54
C PHE A 153 5.52 -19.82 1.02
N GLN A 154 6.84 -19.64 1.23
CA GLN A 154 7.68 -20.69 1.81
C GLN A 154 7.24 -21.03 3.24
N LEU A 155 7.01 -20.01 4.09
CA LEU A 155 6.51 -20.21 5.46
C LEU A 155 5.17 -20.94 5.49
N LEU A 156 4.24 -20.57 4.62
CA LEU A 156 2.94 -21.25 4.53
C LEU A 156 3.09 -22.71 4.06
N ARG A 157 4.01 -22.98 3.13
CA ARG A 157 4.26 -24.33 2.64
C ARG A 157 4.89 -25.19 3.74
N ASP A 158 5.85 -24.66 4.50
CA ASP A 158 6.51 -25.36 5.60
C ASP A 158 5.52 -25.68 6.74
N ALA A 159 4.49 -24.84 6.90
CA ALA A 159 3.40 -25.06 7.84
C ALA A 159 2.26 -25.99 7.29
N GLY A 160 2.39 -26.51 6.08
CA GLY A 160 1.36 -27.37 5.46
C GLY A 160 0.09 -26.64 5.02
N LEU A 161 0.15 -25.31 4.89
CA LEU A 161 -0.98 -24.46 4.52
C LEU A 161 -1.15 -24.30 3.01
N LEU A 162 -0.13 -24.64 2.23
CA LEU A 162 -0.16 -24.60 0.77
C LEU A 162 0.09 -25.99 0.18
N ARG A 163 -0.50 -26.24 -0.97
CA ARG A 163 -0.28 -27.43 -1.80
C ARG A 163 1.20 -27.53 -2.20
N THR A 164 1.68 -28.76 -2.42
CA THR A 164 3.08 -29.04 -2.80
C THR A 164 3.21 -29.63 -4.20
N ASP A 165 2.09 -29.82 -4.93
CA ASP A 165 2.04 -30.37 -6.28
C ASP A 165 2.49 -29.36 -7.36
N ARG A 166 2.73 -28.10 -6.99
CA ARG A 166 3.26 -27.04 -7.84
C ARG A 166 4.48 -26.39 -7.21
N THR A 167 5.33 -25.80 -8.02
CA THR A 167 6.47 -24.99 -7.53
C THR A 167 5.97 -23.68 -6.91
N LEU A 168 6.77 -23.05 -6.05
CA LEU A 168 6.46 -21.73 -5.50
C LEU A 168 6.29 -20.68 -6.61
N ALA A 169 7.06 -20.75 -7.68
CA ALA A 169 6.95 -19.84 -8.81
C ALA A 169 5.60 -19.98 -9.53
N GLU A 170 5.12 -21.21 -9.74
CA GLU A 170 3.79 -21.49 -10.32
C GLU A 170 2.67 -20.98 -9.40
N GLN A 171 2.79 -21.19 -8.09
CA GLN A 171 1.82 -20.71 -7.11
C GLN A 171 1.75 -19.18 -7.06
N HIS A 172 2.89 -18.50 -7.12
CA HIS A 172 2.95 -17.04 -7.25
C HIS A 172 2.31 -16.55 -8.53
N TYR A 173 2.59 -17.22 -9.65
CA TYR A 173 1.99 -16.88 -10.92
C TYR A 173 0.45 -17.02 -10.89
N LEU A 174 -0.05 -18.11 -10.29
CA LEU A 174 -1.48 -18.32 -10.09
C LEU A 174 -2.12 -17.21 -9.25
N LEU A 175 -1.49 -16.85 -8.12
CA LEU A 175 -1.95 -15.73 -7.29
C LEU A 175 -2.06 -14.44 -8.10
N GLN A 176 -1.01 -14.10 -8.85
CA GLN A 176 -0.96 -12.89 -9.65
C GLN A 176 -1.97 -12.91 -10.81
N ALA A 177 -2.10 -14.05 -11.50
CA ALA A 177 -3.01 -14.20 -12.64
C ALA A 177 -4.47 -14.08 -12.21
N VAL A 178 -4.86 -14.75 -11.12
CA VAL A 178 -6.21 -14.65 -10.55
C VAL A 178 -6.46 -13.22 -10.05
N GLY A 179 -5.54 -12.66 -9.27
CA GLY A 179 -5.65 -11.29 -8.77
C GLY A 179 -5.82 -10.28 -9.90
N ALA A 180 -4.91 -10.28 -10.86
CA ALA A 180 -4.94 -9.38 -12.01
C ALA A 180 -6.21 -9.55 -12.87
N GLY A 181 -6.67 -10.80 -13.05
CA GLY A 181 -7.89 -11.10 -13.81
C GLY A 181 -9.13 -10.46 -13.19
N PHE A 182 -9.34 -10.61 -11.90
CA PHE A 182 -10.45 -9.97 -11.19
C PHE A 182 -10.39 -8.45 -11.29
N TRP A 183 -9.20 -7.86 -11.12
CA TRP A 183 -9.02 -6.41 -11.26
C TRP A 183 -9.26 -5.90 -12.68
N PHE A 184 -8.76 -6.61 -13.67
CA PHE A 184 -9.00 -6.26 -15.07
C PHE A 184 -10.48 -6.20 -15.38
N LEU A 185 -11.25 -7.15 -14.84
CA LEU A 185 -12.69 -7.24 -15.05
C LEU A 185 -13.50 -6.14 -14.36
N GLU A 186 -12.96 -5.46 -13.34
CA GLU A 186 -13.59 -4.28 -12.71
C GLU A 186 -13.75 -3.09 -13.69
N GLY A 187 -13.00 -3.06 -14.78
CA GLY A 187 -13.14 -2.08 -15.86
C GLY A 187 -14.24 -2.40 -16.88
N PHE A 188 -14.93 -3.55 -16.75
CA PHE A 188 -15.93 -4.01 -17.73
C PHE A 188 -17.29 -4.21 -17.08
N GLU A 189 -18.35 -3.83 -17.80
CA GLU A 189 -19.73 -4.16 -17.44
C GLU A 189 -20.05 -5.58 -17.92
N LEU A 190 -19.81 -6.58 -17.06
CA LEU A 190 -20.13 -7.97 -17.36
C LEU A 190 -21.50 -8.34 -16.76
N PRO A 191 -22.48 -8.76 -17.57
CA PRO A 191 -23.81 -9.15 -17.06
C PRO A 191 -23.80 -10.31 -16.04
N SER A 192 -22.76 -11.16 -16.09
CA SER A 192 -22.58 -12.29 -15.17
C SER A 192 -21.83 -11.92 -13.88
N ALA A 193 -21.25 -10.71 -13.79
CA ALA A 193 -20.53 -10.31 -12.60
C ALA A 193 -21.52 -10.00 -11.46
N PRO A 194 -21.25 -10.49 -10.22
CA PRO A 194 -22.02 -10.06 -9.06
C PRO A 194 -21.98 -8.54 -8.91
N ALA A 195 -23.11 -7.93 -8.62
CA ALA A 195 -23.20 -6.48 -8.42
C ALA A 195 -22.42 -6.02 -7.17
N ASP A 196 -22.44 -6.86 -6.13
CA ASP A 196 -21.74 -6.59 -4.88
C ASP A 196 -20.22 -6.85 -5.02
N PRO A 197 -19.35 -5.86 -4.77
CA PRO A 197 -17.91 -6.04 -4.71
C PRO A 197 -17.45 -7.11 -3.73
N ALA A 198 -18.13 -7.27 -2.59
CA ALA A 198 -17.80 -8.30 -1.61
C ALA A 198 -18.01 -9.72 -2.19
N ALA A 199 -19.08 -9.92 -2.93
CA ALA A 199 -19.34 -11.20 -3.60
C ALA A 199 -18.28 -11.51 -4.69
N ARG A 200 -17.76 -10.50 -5.39
CA ARG A 200 -16.65 -10.67 -6.34
C ARG A 200 -15.35 -11.04 -5.62
N ALA A 201 -15.08 -10.40 -4.47
CA ALA A 201 -13.93 -10.74 -3.63
C ALA A 201 -14.00 -12.18 -3.09
N GLU A 202 -15.20 -12.66 -2.74
CA GLU A 202 -15.43 -14.06 -2.32
C GLU A 202 -15.17 -15.06 -3.46
N LEU A 203 -15.54 -14.75 -4.69
CA LEU A 203 -15.21 -15.58 -5.84
C LEU A 203 -13.72 -15.63 -6.12
N GLN A 204 -12.99 -14.52 -5.91
CA GLN A 204 -11.54 -14.48 -6.02
C GLN A 204 -10.88 -15.36 -4.94
N GLU A 205 -11.33 -15.24 -3.68
CA GLU A 205 -10.88 -16.10 -2.58
C GLU A 205 -11.13 -17.58 -2.92
N TYR A 206 -12.34 -17.93 -3.34
CA TYR A 206 -12.71 -19.29 -3.73
C TYR A 206 -11.76 -19.88 -4.80
N ALA A 207 -11.44 -19.11 -5.83
CA ALA A 207 -10.53 -19.55 -6.89
C ALA A 207 -9.11 -19.80 -6.37
N LEU A 208 -8.61 -18.93 -5.48
CA LEU A 208 -7.27 -19.05 -4.88
C LEU A 208 -7.18 -20.18 -3.86
N VAL A 209 -8.18 -20.36 -3.02
CA VAL A 209 -8.28 -21.51 -2.09
C VAL A 209 -8.22 -22.81 -2.87
N ALA A 210 -9.05 -22.96 -3.91
CA ALA A 210 -9.08 -24.17 -4.73
C ALA A 210 -7.74 -24.46 -5.44
N ALA A 211 -7.01 -23.42 -5.84
CA ALA A 211 -5.74 -23.54 -6.56
C ALA A 211 -4.53 -23.76 -5.66
N LEU A 212 -4.51 -23.17 -4.45
CA LEU A 212 -3.31 -23.06 -3.64
C LEU A 212 -3.37 -23.82 -2.32
N GLU A 213 -4.55 -23.99 -1.71
CA GLU A 213 -4.69 -24.54 -0.36
C GLU A 213 -5.11 -26.02 -0.41
N PRO A 214 -4.54 -26.92 0.43
CA PRO A 214 -5.06 -28.29 0.55
C PRO A 214 -6.38 -28.26 1.31
N ALA A 215 -7.27 -29.21 0.99
CA ALA A 215 -8.60 -29.29 1.59
C ALA A 215 -8.58 -29.59 3.09
N ASP A 216 -7.53 -30.28 3.53
CA ASP A 216 -7.29 -30.74 4.91
C ASP A 216 -6.16 -29.94 5.62
N ARG A 217 -5.90 -28.72 5.17
CA ARG A 217 -4.86 -27.86 5.78
C ARG A 217 -5.12 -27.62 7.27
N PRO A 218 -4.07 -27.51 8.07
CA PRO A 218 -4.22 -27.04 9.44
C PRO A 218 -4.68 -25.57 9.52
N GLU A 219 -5.10 -25.13 10.69
CA GLU A 219 -5.34 -23.71 10.92
C GLU A 219 -4.01 -22.96 11.10
N PRO A 220 -3.86 -21.75 10.54
CA PRO A 220 -2.69 -20.91 10.81
C PRO A 220 -2.60 -20.54 12.29
N THR A 221 -1.39 -20.58 12.85
CA THR A 221 -1.19 -20.17 14.24
C THR A 221 -0.96 -18.65 14.36
N VAL A 222 -1.21 -18.10 15.55
CA VAL A 222 -0.92 -16.69 15.86
C VAL A 222 0.57 -16.38 15.68
N GLU A 223 1.45 -17.33 16.05
CA GLU A 223 2.90 -17.18 15.92
C GLU A 223 3.31 -17.08 14.44
N LEU A 224 2.74 -17.92 13.58
CA LEU A 224 2.99 -17.83 12.13
C LEU A 224 2.49 -16.50 11.57
N ALA A 225 1.30 -16.09 11.97
CA ALA A 225 0.73 -14.81 11.53
C ALA A 225 1.62 -13.62 11.92
N GLU A 226 2.17 -13.62 13.13
CA GLU A 226 3.11 -12.58 13.57
C GLU A 226 4.42 -12.62 12.77
N VAL A 227 4.96 -13.80 12.46
CA VAL A 227 6.17 -13.92 11.61
C VAL A 227 5.91 -13.36 10.21
N VAL A 228 4.77 -13.70 9.60
CA VAL A 228 4.40 -13.17 8.27
C VAL A 228 4.14 -11.67 8.34
N ALA A 229 3.43 -11.17 9.36
CA ALA A 229 3.19 -9.74 9.55
C ALA A 229 4.49 -8.92 9.59
N ARG A 230 5.52 -9.41 10.30
CA ARG A 230 6.85 -8.78 10.34
C ARG A 230 7.54 -8.72 8.98
N LEU A 231 7.33 -9.70 8.11
CA LEU A 231 7.82 -9.60 6.73
C LEU A 231 7.23 -8.39 6.02
N TYR A 232 5.92 -8.17 6.17
CA TYR A 232 5.24 -7.01 5.56
C TYR A 232 5.64 -5.69 6.22
N GLU A 233 5.88 -5.65 7.53
CA GLU A 233 6.44 -4.47 8.21
C GLU A 233 7.79 -4.05 7.63
N SER A 234 8.66 -5.01 7.29
CA SER A 234 9.94 -4.69 6.66
C SER A 234 9.80 -3.97 5.31
N LEU A 235 8.67 -4.14 4.62
CA LEU A 235 8.35 -3.39 3.41
C LEU A 235 7.91 -1.96 3.75
N ILE A 236 7.19 -1.77 4.85
CA ILE A 236 6.82 -0.44 5.36
C ILE A 236 8.08 0.37 5.67
N ASP A 237 9.08 -0.25 6.30
CA ASP A 237 10.36 0.42 6.59
C ASP A 237 11.04 0.96 5.31
N VAL A 238 11.04 0.17 4.24
CA VAL A 238 11.59 0.60 2.94
C VAL A 238 10.77 1.75 2.34
N ILE A 239 9.43 1.70 2.45
CA ILE A 239 8.55 2.78 1.99
C ILE A 239 8.83 4.06 2.79
N ASP A 240 8.98 3.96 4.11
CA ASP A 240 9.24 5.08 5.01
C ASP A 240 10.64 5.70 4.78
N GLU A 241 11.63 4.90 4.39
CA GLU A 241 12.93 5.40 3.95
C GLU A 241 12.83 6.20 2.65
N GLU A 242 12.10 5.68 1.66
CA GLU A 242 11.86 6.39 0.41
C GLU A 242 11.06 7.68 0.62
N TRP A 243 10.10 7.66 1.53
CA TRP A 243 9.37 8.84 1.95
C TRP A 243 10.30 9.91 2.52
N ARG A 244 11.13 9.56 3.52
CA ARG A 244 12.09 10.50 4.16
C ARG A 244 13.09 11.11 3.19
N ARG A 245 13.45 10.40 2.11
CA ARG A 245 14.33 10.93 1.06
C ARG A 245 13.66 11.97 0.17
N ARG A 246 12.32 11.97 0.08
CA ARG A 246 11.54 12.82 -0.84
C ARG A 246 10.97 14.05 -0.17
N VAL A 247 10.60 13.94 1.07
CA VAL A 247 10.06 15.04 1.87
C VAL A 247 11.22 15.78 2.52
N ARG A 248 11.44 17.02 2.09
CA ARG A 248 12.47 17.92 2.61
C ARG A 248 11.90 18.87 3.65
#